data_d2fb20bf8be946db3ca95d4877995e0d
#
_entry.id   d2fb20bf8be946db3ca95d4877995e0d
#
_cell.length_a   1.000
_cell.length_b   1.000
_cell.length_c   1.000
_cell.angle_alpha   90.00
_cell.angle_beta   90.00
_cell.angle_gamma   90.00
#
_symmetry.space_group_name_H-M   'P 1'
#
loop_
_entity.id
_entity.type
_entity.pdbx_description
1 polymer ?
#
loop_
_entity_poly.entity_id
_entity_poly.type
_entity_poly.pdbx_seq_one_letter_code
_entity_poly.pdbx_strand_id
1 'polypeptide(L)'
;TKTSSFIPGVDEPNTVTFLNGLQDKAYISKGDSIQSTIFYTDKIGGKWMKPTRIAAIDDTYLQANYPFMMQDGVTLYFAAKGNHSIGGYDLFMTRYNSEQHSFYNPENIGLPYNSPSNDYLLAIDEVHELGWLVTDRRMPEGKVCIYTFIPTKQRLSYEKDNLTAKQLEAQAQITSIASTWKNGNRELALKRLNDLISTHKIMRKEKTRLHFFVNDEVELNDITEFKPENQPRISNLLK
;
A
#
# COMPACT_ATOMS: atom_id res chain seq x y z
N THR A 1 18.24 9.26 23.85
CA THR A 1 17.33 8.16 24.18
C THR A 1 16.33 8.02 23.04
N LYS A 2 16.59 7.10 22.11
CA LYS A 2 15.62 6.69 21.07
C LYS A 2 14.47 6.00 21.80
N THR A 3 13.39 6.68 22.06
CA THR A 3 12.10 6.05 22.27
C THR A 3 11.67 5.53 20.90
N SER A 4 12.03 4.28 20.59
CA SER A 4 11.42 3.56 19.48
C SER A 4 9.91 3.56 19.74
N SER A 5 9.14 4.20 18.86
CA SER A 5 7.70 4.13 18.87
C SER A 5 7.30 2.73 18.37
N PHE A 6 7.47 1.74 19.23
CA PHE A 6 7.18 0.35 18.94
C PHE A 6 5.66 0.18 18.79
N ILE A 7 5.22 -0.23 17.62
CA ILE A 7 3.83 -0.61 17.36
C ILE A 7 3.66 -2.04 17.87
N PRO A 8 2.75 -2.32 18.83
CA PRO A 8 2.61 -3.65 19.39
C PRO A 8 2.23 -4.69 18.30
N GLY A 9 3.00 -5.77 18.22
CA GLY A 9 2.74 -6.90 17.33
C GLY A 9 3.22 -6.75 15.90
N VAL A 10 4.11 -5.80 15.61
CA VAL A 10 4.75 -5.64 14.28
C VAL A 10 5.92 -6.61 14.08
N ASP A 11 6.55 -7.09 15.17
CA ASP A 11 7.70 -8.01 15.09
C ASP A 11 7.31 -9.49 14.91
N GLU A 12 6.01 -9.79 14.78
CA GLU A 12 5.56 -11.15 14.52
C GLU A 12 5.84 -11.53 13.04
N PRO A 13 6.27 -12.77 12.76
CA PRO A 13 6.46 -13.25 11.39
C PRO A 13 5.20 -13.06 10.54
N ASN A 14 5.36 -12.71 9.27
CA ASN A 14 4.26 -12.51 8.31
C ASN A 14 3.31 -11.34 8.62
N THR A 15 3.71 -10.41 9.48
CA THR A 15 2.92 -9.21 9.77
C THR A 15 3.16 -8.14 8.70
N VAL A 16 2.07 -7.63 8.10
CA VAL A 16 2.10 -6.47 7.21
C VAL A 16 1.42 -5.30 7.90
N THR A 17 2.08 -4.16 7.90
CA THR A 17 1.58 -2.96 8.59
C THR A 17 1.48 -1.78 7.63
N PHE A 18 0.32 -1.16 7.59
CA PHE A 18 0.12 0.17 7.03
C PHE A 18 0.16 1.20 8.16
N LEU A 19 0.93 2.26 7.96
CA LEU A 19 1.02 3.40 8.87
C LEU A 19 0.53 4.64 8.11
N ASN A 20 -0.40 5.39 8.69
CA ASN A 20 -0.88 6.62 8.07
C ASN A 20 0.20 7.72 8.04
N GLY A 21 -0.01 8.76 7.21
CA GLY A 21 0.97 9.84 7.00
C GLY A 21 1.31 10.63 8.27
N LEU A 22 0.40 10.71 9.24
CA LEU A 22 0.62 11.37 10.55
C LEU A 22 1.36 10.46 11.54
N GLN A 23 1.55 9.19 11.24
CA GLN A 23 2.19 8.18 12.09
C GLN A 23 1.50 8.03 13.47
N ASP A 24 0.20 8.18 13.49
CA ASP A 24 -0.63 8.07 14.70
C ASP A 24 -1.71 6.99 14.61
N LYS A 25 -1.91 6.36 13.45
CA LYS A 25 -2.81 5.23 13.24
C LYS A 25 -2.14 4.16 12.38
N ALA A 26 -2.24 2.90 12.83
CA ALA A 26 -1.70 1.75 12.11
C ALA A 26 -2.77 0.68 11.90
N TYR A 27 -2.71 0.01 10.75
CA TYR A 27 -3.49 -1.17 10.39
C TYR A 27 -2.53 -2.34 10.21
N ILE A 28 -2.80 -3.45 10.87
CA ILE A 28 -1.84 -4.54 11.03
C ILE A 28 -2.53 -5.85 10.65
N SER A 29 -1.98 -6.54 9.65
CA SER A 29 -2.38 -7.92 9.37
C SER A 29 -1.64 -8.86 10.32
N LYS A 30 -2.37 -9.72 11.02
CA LYS A 30 -1.83 -10.71 11.96
C LYS A 30 -2.48 -12.06 11.79
N GLY A 31 -1.69 -13.09 11.91
CA GLY A 31 -2.13 -14.47 11.84
C GLY A 31 -1.06 -15.39 11.27
N ASP A 32 -1.46 -16.56 10.82
CA ASP A 32 -0.59 -17.55 10.22
C ASP A 32 -0.87 -17.71 8.71
N SER A 33 -0.30 -18.77 8.10
CA SER A 33 -0.48 -19.06 6.68
C SER A 33 -1.88 -19.56 6.31
N ILE A 34 -2.70 -19.91 7.29
CA ILE A 34 -4.07 -20.42 7.09
C ILE A 34 -5.07 -19.31 7.33
N GLN A 35 -4.93 -18.62 8.46
CA GLN A 35 -5.86 -17.57 8.88
C GLN A 35 -5.11 -16.34 9.38
N SER A 36 -5.35 -15.21 8.75
CA SER A 36 -4.92 -13.90 9.23
C SER A 36 -6.07 -12.90 9.13
N THR A 37 -6.06 -11.90 9.99
CA THR A 37 -7.07 -10.85 10.02
C THR A 37 -6.42 -9.50 10.28
N ILE A 38 -7.17 -8.42 10.15
CA ILE A 38 -6.66 -7.06 10.27
C ILE A 38 -7.07 -6.46 11.61
N PHE A 39 -6.10 -5.86 12.27
CA PHE A 39 -6.23 -5.07 13.47
C PHE A 39 -5.91 -3.60 13.16
N TYR A 40 -6.42 -2.71 13.96
CA TYR A 40 -6.02 -1.31 13.95
C TYR A 40 -5.59 -0.86 15.34
N THR A 41 -4.76 0.16 15.41
CA THR A 41 -4.33 0.79 16.66
C THR A 41 -4.07 2.26 16.44
N ASP A 42 -4.33 3.03 17.47
CA ASP A 42 -4.11 4.48 17.53
C ASP A 42 -2.95 4.79 18.47
N LYS A 43 -2.24 5.87 18.19
CA LYS A 43 -1.19 6.41 19.04
C LYS A 43 -1.72 7.62 19.82
N ILE A 44 -1.89 7.45 21.13
CA ILE A 44 -2.43 8.47 22.01
C ILE A 44 -1.35 8.89 23.03
N GLY A 45 -1.09 10.20 23.13
CA GLY A 45 -0.06 10.71 24.03
C GLY A 45 1.34 10.14 23.75
N GLY A 46 1.64 9.86 22.47
CA GLY A 46 2.92 9.30 22.04
C GLY A 46 3.07 7.78 22.24
N LYS A 47 2.06 7.09 22.78
CA LYS A 47 2.06 5.64 23.03
C LYS A 47 1.03 4.94 22.15
N TRP A 48 1.42 3.81 21.53
CA TRP A 48 0.52 2.96 20.81
C TRP A 48 -0.41 2.21 21.75
N MET A 49 -1.69 2.22 21.42
CA MET A 49 -2.71 1.48 22.15
C MET A 49 -2.68 -0.01 21.78
N LYS A 50 -3.38 -0.85 22.54
CA LYS A 50 -3.53 -2.27 22.19
C LYS A 50 -4.29 -2.40 20.87
N PRO A 51 -3.78 -3.17 19.88
CA PRO A 51 -4.48 -3.38 18.63
C PRO A 51 -5.87 -4.01 18.82
N THR A 52 -6.86 -3.49 18.11
CA THR A 52 -8.24 -3.96 18.10
C THR A 52 -8.54 -4.64 16.77
N ARG A 53 -9.11 -5.85 16.79
CA ARG A 53 -9.53 -6.56 15.59
C ARG A 53 -10.66 -5.81 14.88
N ILE A 54 -10.62 -5.75 13.55
CA ILE A 54 -11.75 -5.28 12.75
C ILE A 54 -12.77 -6.41 12.67
N ALA A 55 -13.86 -6.30 13.44
CA ALA A 55 -14.86 -7.37 13.56
C ALA A 55 -15.59 -7.68 12.24
N ALA A 56 -15.72 -6.69 11.35
CA ALA A 56 -16.34 -6.86 10.04
C ALA A 56 -15.50 -7.73 9.08
N ILE A 57 -14.21 -7.91 9.35
CA ILE A 57 -13.34 -8.86 8.65
C ILE A 57 -13.37 -10.16 9.47
N ASP A 58 -14.43 -10.92 9.29
CA ASP A 58 -14.68 -12.17 10.00
C ASP A 58 -13.88 -13.35 9.41
N ASP A 59 -14.11 -14.55 9.93
CA ASP A 59 -13.33 -15.73 9.56
C ASP A 59 -13.69 -16.30 8.17
N THR A 60 -14.63 -15.69 7.44
CA THR A 60 -14.92 -16.02 6.03
C THR A 60 -13.93 -15.34 5.07
N TYR A 61 -13.23 -14.30 5.53
CA TYR A 61 -12.12 -13.66 4.83
C TYR A 61 -10.81 -14.33 5.25
N LEU A 62 -10.40 -15.36 4.53
CA LEU A 62 -9.18 -16.10 4.82
C LEU A 62 -7.95 -15.27 4.44
N GLN A 63 -6.91 -15.33 5.26
CA GLN A 63 -5.62 -14.68 4.99
C GLN A 63 -5.77 -13.18 4.69
N ALA A 64 -6.66 -12.45 5.41
CA ALA A 64 -6.81 -10.99 5.21
C ALA A 64 -5.48 -10.27 5.47
N ASN A 65 -4.96 -9.57 4.44
CA ASN A 65 -3.62 -9.01 4.43
C ASN A 65 -3.54 -7.71 3.61
N TYR A 66 -2.36 -7.08 3.60
CA TYR A 66 -2.03 -5.89 2.81
C TYR A 66 -3.04 -4.73 3.00
N PRO A 67 -3.32 -4.32 4.25
CA PRO A 67 -4.22 -3.21 4.50
C PRO A 67 -3.68 -1.90 3.92
N PHE A 68 -4.55 -1.11 3.31
CA PHE A 68 -4.28 0.24 2.83
C PHE A 68 -5.46 1.15 3.18
N MET A 69 -5.24 2.11 4.08
CA MET A 69 -6.22 3.12 4.44
C MET A 69 -6.05 4.35 3.55
N MET A 70 -7.14 4.79 2.93
CA MET A 70 -7.18 6.04 2.17
C MET A 70 -6.89 7.25 3.07
N GLN A 71 -6.53 8.38 2.45
CA GLN A 71 -6.28 9.62 3.18
C GLN A 71 -7.53 10.21 3.84
N ASP A 72 -8.72 9.79 3.39
CA ASP A 72 -10.01 10.12 4.02
C ASP A 72 -10.14 9.57 5.45
N GLY A 73 -9.27 8.63 5.84
CA GLY A 73 -9.32 7.96 7.15
C GLY A 73 -10.56 7.06 7.36
N VAL A 74 -11.33 6.84 6.31
CA VAL A 74 -12.61 6.11 6.33
C VAL A 74 -12.55 4.84 5.49
N THR A 75 -11.96 4.92 4.29
CA THR A 75 -11.96 3.83 3.31
C THR A 75 -10.72 2.96 3.46
N LEU A 76 -10.92 1.69 3.86
CA LEU A 76 -9.87 0.68 4.01
C LEU A 76 -9.97 -0.34 2.87
N TYR A 77 -8.87 -0.50 2.13
CA TYR A 77 -8.66 -1.61 1.20
C TYR A 77 -7.81 -2.69 1.84
N PHE A 78 -8.05 -3.94 1.50
CA PHE A 78 -7.24 -5.07 1.90
C PHE A 78 -7.41 -6.23 0.91
N ALA A 79 -6.49 -7.18 0.94
CA ALA A 79 -6.62 -8.42 0.17
C ALA A 79 -7.03 -9.58 1.09
N ALA A 80 -7.86 -10.47 0.60
CA ALA A 80 -8.23 -11.70 1.31
C ALA A 80 -8.58 -12.81 0.31
N LYS A 81 -8.58 -14.05 0.82
CA LYS A 81 -9.12 -15.24 0.13
C LYS A 81 -10.45 -15.62 0.76
N GLY A 82 -11.13 -16.57 0.17
CA GLY A 82 -12.34 -17.16 0.75
C GLY A 82 -13.53 -17.14 -0.18
N ASN A 83 -14.71 -17.33 0.38
CA ASN A 83 -15.95 -17.53 -0.39
C ASN A 83 -16.41 -16.31 -1.20
N HIS A 84 -15.84 -15.15 -0.90
CA HIS A 84 -16.16 -13.89 -1.58
C HIS A 84 -15.14 -13.52 -2.66
N SER A 85 -14.13 -14.36 -2.88
CA SER A 85 -13.10 -14.13 -3.89
C SER A 85 -13.49 -14.73 -5.23
N ILE A 86 -13.09 -14.05 -6.32
CA ILE A 86 -13.22 -14.52 -7.72
C ILE A 86 -12.06 -15.47 -8.04
N GLY A 87 -10.87 -15.16 -7.54
CA GLY A 87 -9.63 -15.90 -7.76
C GLY A 87 -9.01 -16.41 -6.47
N GLY A 88 -7.70 -16.16 -6.31
CA GLY A 88 -6.98 -16.43 -5.09
C GLY A 88 -7.19 -15.29 -4.07
N TYR A 89 -6.18 -14.41 -3.93
CA TYR A 89 -6.39 -13.14 -3.25
C TYR A 89 -7.20 -12.20 -4.11
N ASP A 90 -8.27 -11.67 -3.54
CA ASP A 90 -9.03 -10.56 -4.11
C ASP A 90 -8.94 -9.34 -3.21
N LEU A 91 -9.11 -8.17 -3.80
CA LEU A 91 -9.18 -6.90 -3.11
C LEU A 91 -10.60 -6.62 -2.63
N PHE A 92 -10.70 -6.24 -1.38
CA PHE A 92 -11.93 -5.85 -0.72
C PHE A 92 -11.82 -4.41 -0.23
N MET A 93 -12.96 -3.78 -0.07
CA MET A 93 -13.11 -2.44 0.48
C MET A 93 -14.10 -2.47 1.65
N THR A 94 -13.77 -1.81 2.74
CA THR A 94 -14.73 -1.49 3.80
C THR A 94 -14.61 -0.03 4.20
N ARG A 95 -15.60 0.51 4.90
CA ARG A 95 -15.63 1.90 5.35
C ARG A 95 -15.89 1.95 6.84
N TYR A 96 -15.21 2.87 7.50
CA TYR A 96 -15.42 3.13 8.92
C TYR A 96 -16.69 3.96 9.13
N ASN A 97 -17.54 3.49 10.04
CA ASN A 97 -18.72 4.21 10.52
C ASN A 97 -18.37 4.89 11.85
N SER A 98 -18.29 6.21 11.84
CA SER A 98 -17.95 7.01 13.02
C SER A 98 -19.06 7.02 14.10
N GLU A 99 -20.31 6.81 13.72
CA GLU A 99 -21.44 6.78 14.67
C GLU A 99 -21.48 5.46 15.46
N GLN A 100 -21.16 4.35 14.78
CA GLN A 100 -21.16 3.00 15.38
C GLN A 100 -19.78 2.59 15.88
N HIS A 101 -18.73 3.39 15.62
CA HIS A 101 -17.33 3.06 15.90
C HIS A 101 -16.91 1.68 15.37
N SER A 102 -17.37 1.32 14.18
CA SER A 102 -17.16 0.02 13.55
C SER A 102 -16.97 0.16 12.04
N PHE A 103 -16.48 -0.90 11.41
CA PHE A 103 -16.41 -0.97 9.96
C PHE A 103 -17.67 -1.65 9.41
N TYR A 104 -18.12 -1.20 8.23
CA TYR A 104 -19.15 -1.90 7.46
C TYR A 104 -18.64 -3.25 6.94
N ASN A 105 -19.56 -4.14 6.56
CA ASN A 105 -19.18 -5.39 5.91
C ASN A 105 -18.36 -5.11 4.64
N PRO A 106 -17.22 -5.80 4.44
CA PRO A 106 -16.41 -5.60 3.26
C PRO A 106 -17.13 -5.99 1.98
N GLU A 107 -16.83 -5.25 0.92
CA GLU A 107 -17.31 -5.52 -0.44
C GLU A 107 -16.13 -5.89 -1.33
N ASN A 108 -16.28 -6.94 -2.16
CA ASN A 108 -15.34 -7.23 -3.24
C ASN A 108 -15.37 -6.09 -4.24
N ILE A 109 -14.18 -5.50 -4.56
CA ILE A 109 -14.14 -4.33 -5.45
C ILE A 109 -14.35 -4.66 -6.92
N GLY A 110 -14.28 -5.94 -7.29
CA GLY A 110 -14.60 -6.44 -8.63
C GLY A 110 -13.61 -6.00 -9.71
N LEU A 111 -14.08 -6.11 -10.96
CA LEU A 111 -13.30 -5.74 -12.14
C LEU A 111 -13.08 -4.22 -12.23
N PRO A 112 -11.96 -3.77 -12.80
CA PRO A 112 -10.82 -4.54 -13.32
C PRO A 112 -9.76 -4.87 -12.27
N TYR A 113 -10.01 -4.54 -11.01
CA TYR A 113 -9.02 -4.68 -9.94
C TYR A 113 -8.83 -6.15 -9.55
N ASN A 114 -9.94 -6.90 -9.44
CA ASN A 114 -9.90 -8.32 -9.15
C ASN A 114 -9.93 -9.16 -10.43
N SER A 115 -9.28 -10.32 -10.38
CA SER A 115 -9.11 -11.25 -11.49
C SER A 115 -9.14 -12.70 -10.98
N PRO A 116 -9.14 -13.70 -11.86
CA PRO A 116 -8.97 -15.10 -11.47
C PRO A 116 -7.61 -15.44 -10.84
N SER A 117 -6.65 -14.50 -10.88
CA SER A 117 -5.31 -14.61 -10.26
C SER A 117 -5.31 -14.11 -8.81
N ASN A 118 -4.14 -13.82 -8.25
CA ASN A 118 -4.06 -13.15 -6.96
C ASN A 118 -3.86 -11.64 -7.15
N ASP A 119 -4.69 -10.86 -6.49
CA ASP A 119 -4.66 -9.41 -6.45
C ASP A 119 -4.35 -8.97 -5.02
N TYR A 120 -3.10 -8.53 -4.79
CA TYR A 120 -2.54 -8.43 -3.43
C TYR A 120 -2.70 -7.07 -2.78
N LEU A 121 -2.55 -5.99 -3.54
CA LEU A 121 -2.52 -4.64 -2.96
C LEU A 121 -3.10 -3.62 -3.94
N LEU A 122 -3.95 -2.76 -3.42
CA LEU A 122 -4.38 -1.52 -4.05
C LEU A 122 -3.94 -0.36 -3.17
N ALA A 123 -3.14 0.55 -3.73
CA ALA A 123 -2.75 1.79 -3.07
C ALA A 123 -3.13 2.98 -3.96
N ILE A 124 -3.62 4.06 -3.37
CA ILE A 124 -4.08 5.25 -4.08
C ILE A 124 -3.48 6.50 -3.43
N ASP A 125 -2.76 7.27 -4.22
CA ASP A 125 -2.31 8.61 -3.86
C ASP A 125 -3.32 9.61 -4.44
N GLU A 126 -4.17 10.15 -3.58
CA GLU A 126 -5.22 11.08 -3.97
C GLU A 126 -4.66 12.46 -4.36
N VAL A 127 -3.51 12.83 -3.79
CA VAL A 127 -2.87 14.12 -4.07
C VAL A 127 -2.33 14.17 -5.49
N HIS A 128 -1.67 13.08 -5.93
CA HIS A 128 -1.09 13.00 -7.28
C HIS A 128 -2.00 12.31 -8.28
N GLU A 129 -3.20 11.87 -7.87
CA GLU A 129 -4.17 11.14 -8.69
C GLU A 129 -3.53 9.91 -9.37
N LEU A 130 -2.78 9.13 -8.59
CA LEU A 130 -2.13 7.90 -9.03
C LEU A 130 -2.53 6.73 -8.14
N GLY A 131 -2.67 5.56 -8.75
CA GLY A 131 -2.92 4.31 -8.05
C GLY A 131 -1.95 3.21 -8.47
N TRP A 132 -1.75 2.24 -7.60
CA TRP A 132 -0.92 1.06 -7.84
C TRP A 132 -1.70 -0.18 -7.48
N LEU A 133 -1.71 -1.14 -8.40
CA LEU A 133 -2.30 -2.46 -8.24
C LEU A 133 -1.19 -3.50 -8.34
N VAL A 134 -1.01 -4.30 -7.29
CA VAL A 134 -0.05 -5.40 -7.26
C VAL A 134 -0.79 -6.71 -7.46
N THR A 135 -0.39 -7.47 -8.47
CA THR A 135 -1.06 -8.71 -8.88
C THR A 135 -0.08 -9.69 -9.52
N ASP A 136 -0.37 -10.98 -9.49
CA ASP A 136 0.39 -11.98 -10.23
C ASP A 136 -0.28 -12.40 -11.56
N ARG A 137 -1.39 -11.70 -11.96
CA ARG A 137 -2.04 -11.97 -13.24
C ARG A 137 -1.04 -11.91 -14.39
N ARG A 138 -1.06 -12.95 -15.24
CA ARG A 138 -0.17 -13.08 -16.41
C ARG A 138 1.33 -13.12 -16.06
N MET A 139 1.69 -13.37 -14.81
CA MET A 139 3.08 -13.49 -14.39
C MET A 139 3.47 -14.96 -14.18
N PRO A 140 4.74 -15.32 -14.36
CA PRO A 140 5.25 -16.61 -13.93
C PRO A 140 5.10 -16.77 -12.42
N GLU A 141 5.03 -18.01 -11.96
CA GLU A 141 4.97 -18.36 -10.54
C GLU A 141 6.05 -17.64 -9.72
N GLY A 142 5.69 -17.12 -8.56
CA GLY A 142 6.56 -16.36 -7.66
C GLY A 142 6.91 -14.95 -8.11
N LYS A 143 6.28 -14.45 -9.19
CA LYS A 143 6.46 -13.06 -9.65
C LYS A 143 5.14 -12.29 -9.61
N VAL A 144 5.25 -11.00 -9.36
CA VAL A 144 4.14 -10.06 -9.42
C VAL A 144 4.45 -8.93 -10.39
N CYS A 145 3.42 -8.30 -10.93
CA CYS A 145 3.52 -7.03 -11.64
C CYS A 145 2.82 -5.92 -10.84
N ILE A 146 3.22 -4.69 -11.09
CA ILE A 146 2.63 -3.50 -10.50
C ILE A 146 2.09 -2.67 -11.66
N TYR A 147 0.76 -2.56 -11.74
CA TYR A 147 0.10 -1.64 -12.64
C TYR A 147 -0.03 -0.28 -11.96
N THR A 148 0.47 0.78 -12.61
CA THR A 148 0.17 2.15 -12.22
C THR A 148 -1.01 2.64 -13.04
N PHE A 149 -2.01 3.22 -12.39
CA PHE A 149 -3.25 3.66 -13.03
C PHE A 149 -3.70 5.03 -12.52
N ILE A 150 -4.63 5.66 -13.25
CA ILE A 150 -5.35 6.86 -12.80
C ILE A 150 -6.62 6.40 -12.07
N PRO A 151 -6.76 6.72 -10.77
CA PRO A 151 -7.98 6.41 -10.04
C PRO A 151 -9.19 7.14 -10.63
N THR A 152 -10.29 6.45 -10.79
CA THR A 152 -11.57 7.06 -11.20
C THR A 152 -12.38 7.41 -9.96
N LYS A 153 -13.04 8.59 -9.96
CA LYS A 153 -13.92 9.01 -8.86
C LYS A 153 -15.16 8.14 -8.69
N GLN A 154 -15.54 7.44 -9.75
CA GLN A 154 -16.69 6.53 -9.76
C GLN A 154 -16.19 5.11 -10.00
N ARG A 155 -16.75 4.17 -9.22
CA ARG A 155 -16.54 2.74 -9.45
C ARG A 155 -17.10 2.38 -10.82
N LEU A 156 -16.28 1.77 -11.65
CA LEU A 156 -16.74 1.21 -12.93
C LEU A 156 -17.59 -0.02 -12.62
N SER A 157 -18.82 -0.02 -13.07
CA SER A 157 -19.69 -1.20 -13.04
C SER A 157 -19.92 -1.66 -14.49
N TYR A 158 -19.54 -2.88 -14.77
CA TYR A 158 -19.71 -3.49 -16.11
C TYR A 158 -21.08 -4.17 -16.28
N GLU A 159 -21.93 -4.14 -15.26
CA GLU A 159 -23.24 -4.78 -15.28
C GLU A 159 -24.17 -4.24 -16.40
N LYS A 160 -23.99 -2.96 -16.77
CA LYS A 160 -24.81 -2.29 -17.79
C LYS A 160 -24.23 -2.40 -19.21
N ASP A 161 -23.01 -2.91 -19.35
CA ASP A 161 -22.29 -2.84 -20.63
C ASP A 161 -22.54 -4.04 -21.55
N ASN A 162 -23.40 -4.99 -21.14
CA ASN A 162 -23.73 -6.21 -21.89
C ASN A 162 -22.50 -6.93 -22.46
N LEU A 163 -21.40 -6.96 -21.69
CA LEU A 163 -20.15 -7.57 -22.10
C LEU A 163 -20.28 -9.10 -22.15
N THR A 164 -19.70 -9.70 -23.18
CA THR A 164 -19.56 -11.16 -23.25
C THR A 164 -18.58 -11.67 -22.20
N ALA A 165 -18.69 -12.94 -21.82
CA ALA A 165 -17.75 -13.58 -20.88
C ALA A 165 -16.28 -13.37 -21.29
N LYS A 166 -15.97 -13.48 -22.58
CA LYS A 166 -14.63 -13.24 -23.13
C LYS A 166 -14.17 -11.79 -22.97
N GLN A 167 -15.07 -10.82 -23.08
CA GLN A 167 -14.75 -9.41 -22.87
C GLN A 167 -14.53 -9.11 -21.38
N LEU A 168 -15.34 -9.69 -20.51
CA LEU A 168 -15.15 -9.59 -19.05
C LEU A 168 -13.80 -10.19 -18.62
N GLU A 169 -13.46 -11.38 -19.14
CA GLU A 169 -12.16 -12.00 -18.89
C GLU A 169 -10.99 -11.13 -19.39
N ALA A 170 -11.12 -10.54 -20.59
CA ALA A 170 -10.10 -9.64 -21.13
C ALA A 170 -9.91 -8.38 -20.28
N GLN A 171 -10.99 -7.84 -19.70
CA GLN A 171 -10.91 -6.73 -18.74
C GLN A 171 -10.23 -7.17 -17.43
N ALA A 172 -10.65 -8.31 -16.87
CA ALA A 172 -10.05 -8.87 -15.66
C ALA A 172 -8.55 -9.14 -15.82
N GLN A 173 -8.13 -9.65 -16.98
CA GLN A 173 -6.73 -9.96 -17.27
C GLN A 173 -5.91 -8.75 -17.73
N ILE A 174 -6.52 -7.60 -17.97
CA ILE A 174 -5.84 -6.40 -18.51
C ILE A 174 -5.00 -6.80 -19.73
N THR A 175 -5.63 -7.44 -20.72
CA THR A 175 -4.92 -8.00 -21.87
C THR A 175 -4.31 -6.93 -22.79
N SER A 176 -4.80 -5.70 -22.72
CA SER A 176 -4.30 -4.55 -23.48
C SER A 176 -4.27 -3.29 -22.65
N ILE A 177 -3.08 -2.84 -22.29
CA ILE A 177 -2.88 -1.53 -21.65
C ILE A 177 -3.39 -0.39 -22.56
N ALA A 178 -3.20 -0.48 -23.87
CA ALA A 178 -3.66 0.54 -24.81
C ALA A 178 -5.18 0.73 -24.77
N SER A 179 -5.94 -0.35 -24.58
CA SER A 179 -7.40 -0.26 -24.52
C SER A 179 -7.92 0.43 -23.26
N THR A 180 -7.15 0.44 -22.17
CA THR A 180 -7.52 1.11 -20.92
C THR A 180 -7.43 2.65 -21.02
N TRP A 181 -6.72 3.16 -22.03
CA TRP A 181 -6.50 4.60 -22.22
C TRP A 181 -7.48 5.27 -23.21
N LYS A 182 -8.52 4.57 -23.67
CA LYS A 182 -9.48 5.12 -24.65
C LYS A 182 -10.10 6.46 -24.23
N ASN A 183 -10.29 6.65 -22.92
CA ASN A 183 -10.93 7.84 -22.35
C ASN A 183 -9.99 8.63 -21.41
N GLY A 184 -8.67 8.39 -21.48
CA GLY A 184 -7.69 9.01 -20.58
C GLY A 184 -6.55 9.71 -21.31
N ASN A 185 -5.86 10.62 -20.62
CA ASN A 185 -4.65 11.28 -21.13
C ASN A 185 -3.42 10.60 -20.57
N ARG A 186 -2.86 9.63 -21.33
CA ARG A 186 -1.68 8.85 -20.93
C ARG A 186 -0.43 9.72 -20.75
N GLU A 187 -0.23 10.73 -21.58
CA GLU A 187 0.95 11.59 -21.52
C GLU A 187 0.97 12.41 -20.23
N LEU A 188 -0.17 12.97 -19.86
CA LEU A 188 -0.32 13.68 -18.59
C LEU A 188 -0.07 12.78 -17.38
N ALA A 189 -0.57 11.54 -17.42
CA ALA A 189 -0.37 10.56 -16.36
C ALA A 189 1.11 10.17 -16.21
N LEU A 190 1.80 9.92 -17.34
CA LEU A 190 3.23 9.61 -17.32
C LEU A 190 4.06 10.80 -16.82
N LYS A 191 3.67 12.03 -17.16
CA LYS A 191 4.33 13.22 -16.62
C LYS A 191 4.20 13.27 -15.10
N ARG A 192 2.99 13.13 -14.55
CA ARG A 192 2.75 13.09 -13.09
C ARG A 192 3.60 12.02 -12.40
N LEU A 193 3.63 10.82 -12.96
CA LEU A 193 4.44 9.71 -12.40
C LEU A 193 5.93 10.05 -12.40
N ASN A 194 6.45 10.61 -13.49
CA ASN A 194 7.85 11.00 -13.58
C ASN A 194 8.21 12.14 -12.62
N ASP A 195 7.33 13.12 -12.47
CA ASP A 195 7.49 14.22 -11.51
C ASP A 195 7.55 13.68 -10.07
N LEU A 196 6.65 12.76 -9.71
CA LEU A 196 6.63 12.09 -8.41
C LEU A 196 7.95 11.33 -8.15
N ILE A 197 8.39 10.49 -9.10
CA ILE A 197 9.63 9.72 -8.99
C ILE A 197 10.84 10.65 -8.83
N SER A 198 10.87 11.74 -9.58
CA SER A 198 11.97 12.71 -9.54
C SER A 198 12.03 13.42 -8.19
N THR A 199 10.89 13.85 -7.66
CA THR A 199 10.77 14.48 -6.34
C THR A 199 11.24 13.54 -5.23
N HIS A 200 10.82 12.27 -5.28
CA HIS A 200 11.26 11.26 -4.29
C HIS A 200 12.77 10.97 -4.38
N LYS A 201 13.36 10.96 -5.56
CA LYS A 201 14.82 10.80 -5.73
C LYS A 201 15.60 11.96 -5.12
N ILE A 202 15.09 13.20 -5.26
CA ILE A 202 15.71 14.39 -4.68
C ILE A 202 15.62 14.32 -3.16
N MET A 203 14.44 14.07 -2.59
CA MET A 203 14.24 13.95 -1.14
C MET A 203 15.08 12.82 -0.52
N ARG A 204 15.24 11.69 -1.23
CA ARG A 204 16.08 10.58 -0.76
C ARG A 204 17.58 10.96 -0.75
N LYS A 205 18.04 11.74 -1.74
CA LYS A 205 19.41 12.27 -1.76
C LYS A 205 19.63 13.27 -0.62
N GLU A 206 18.65 14.11 -0.30
CA GLU A 206 18.76 15.07 0.80
C GLU A 206 18.75 14.36 2.17
N LYS A 207 17.92 13.33 2.35
CA LYS A 207 17.92 12.52 3.59
C LYS A 207 19.20 11.71 3.81
N THR A 208 19.98 11.44 2.77
CA THR A 208 21.27 10.75 2.86
C THR A 208 22.45 11.72 2.99
N ARG A 209 22.22 13.04 2.96
CA ARG A 209 23.27 14.01 3.30
C ARG A 209 23.56 13.91 4.80
N LEU A 210 24.79 13.58 5.09
CA LEU A 210 25.33 13.65 6.44
C LEU A 210 25.44 15.13 6.82
N HIS A 211 24.92 15.47 8.00
CA HIS A 211 25.18 16.75 8.62
C HIS A 211 26.00 16.46 9.87
N PHE A 212 27.33 16.51 9.73
CA PHE A 212 28.23 16.27 10.84
C PHE A 212 29.03 17.53 11.14
N PHE A 213 28.74 18.14 12.28
CA PHE A 213 29.46 19.32 12.77
C PHE A 213 30.74 18.86 13.47
N VAL A 214 31.89 19.26 12.93
CA VAL A 214 33.20 19.03 13.57
C VAL A 214 33.44 20.08 14.66
N ASN A 215 33.03 21.31 14.39
CA ASN A 215 33.00 22.46 15.30
C ASN A 215 31.99 23.50 14.76
N ASP A 216 31.89 24.67 15.38
CA ASP A 216 30.96 25.73 15.00
C ASP A 216 31.21 26.31 13.61
N GLU A 217 32.35 26.03 12.97
CA GLU A 217 32.72 26.57 11.65
C GLU A 217 32.80 25.49 10.55
N VAL A 218 32.87 24.20 10.89
CA VAL A 218 33.10 23.11 9.96
C VAL A 218 31.98 22.08 10.01
N GLU A 219 31.23 21.99 8.92
CA GLU A 219 30.18 20.99 8.67
C GLU A 219 30.64 20.07 7.55
N LEU A 220 30.54 18.75 7.76
CA LEU A 220 30.81 17.73 6.75
C LEU A 220 29.48 17.11 6.29
N ASN A 221 29.27 17.10 4.99
CA ASN A 221 28.00 16.70 4.38
C ASN A 221 28.10 15.43 3.52
N ASP A 222 29.34 14.93 3.28
CA ASP A 222 29.59 13.72 2.49
C ASP A 222 30.69 12.87 3.16
N ILE A 223 30.63 11.54 2.94
CA ILE A 223 31.65 10.61 3.45
C ILE A 223 33.05 10.95 2.94
N THR A 224 33.14 11.46 1.74
CA THR A 224 34.44 11.80 1.11
C THR A 224 35.15 13.00 1.76
N GLU A 225 34.42 13.82 2.50
CA GLU A 225 34.94 14.96 3.26
C GLU A 225 35.64 14.53 4.56
N PHE A 226 35.41 13.30 5.01
CA PHE A 226 36.12 12.74 6.17
C PHE A 226 37.49 12.22 5.75
N LYS A 227 38.43 12.21 6.72
CA LYS A 227 39.74 11.60 6.49
C LYS A 227 39.62 10.18 5.95
N PRO A 228 40.39 9.77 4.94
CA PRO A 228 40.26 8.45 4.28
C PRO A 228 40.26 7.27 5.25
N GLU A 229 40.96 7.33 6.35
CA GLU A 229 41.04 6.31 7.40
C GLU A 229 39.72 6.10 8.16
N ASN A 230 38.86 7.13 8.20
CA ASN A 230 37.56 7.10 8.91
C ASN A 230 36.37 6.75 8.00
N GLN A 231 36.52 6.89 6.69
CA GLN A 231 35.41 6.69 5.74
C GLN A 231 34.78 5.28 5.81
N PRO A 232 35.55 4.16 5.90
CA PRO A 232 34.97 2.83 5.99
C PRO A 232 34.16 2.62 7.29
N ARG A 233 34.61 3.23 8.38
CA ARG A 233 33.97 3.13 9.70
C ARG A 233 32.67 3.89 9.72
N ILE A 234 32.64 5.08 9.14
CA ILE A 234 31.44 5.91 8.98
C ILE A 234 30.43 5.24 8.04
N SER A 235 30.89 4.70 6.90
CA SER A 235 30.05 3.96 5.95
C SER A 235 29.37 2.76 6.58
N ASN A 236 30.00 2.08 7.53
CA ASN A 236 29.42 0.95 8.26
C ASN A 236 28.41 1.38 9.34
N LEU A 237 28.53 2.58 9.88
CA LEU A 237 27.57 3.12 10.87
C LEU A 237 26.30 3.68 10.21
N LEU A 238 26.32 3.90 8.89
CA LEU A 238 25.22 4.44 8.09
C LEU A 238 24.39 3.35 7.37
N LYS A 239 24.81 2.10 7.44
CA LYS A 239 24.06 0.92 6.96
C LYS A 239 23.09 0.42 8.03
#